data_5ee93768bac5d8f845273afeb44c411a
#
_entry.id   5ee93768bac5d8f845273afeb44c411a
#
_cell.length_a   1.000
_cell.length_b   1.000
_cell.length_c   1.000
_cell.angle_alpha   90.00
_cell.angle_beta   90.00
_cell.angle_gamma   90.00
#
_symmetry.space_group_name_H-M   'P 1'
#
loop_
_entity.id
_entity.type
_entity.pdbx_description
1 polymer ?
#
loop_
_entity_poly.entity_id
_entity_poly.type
_entity_poly.pdbx_seq_one_letter_code
_entity_poly.pdbx_strand_id
1 'polypeptide(L)'
;GFVNVPRIKGNHNAIISGIEAAEAAYFALNNGRSNDSLVEYENKIMKGPVFQDLSPVRNVKPLWSRLGLFLGITLGAIDMWFASIFGKNLFGTLNHKYPDHSSLESVSKSKVINYPKADGKISFERLDNVSFSGTSHSDGQECHLKLKDDTVPIKFNLPNFDEPAQRY
;
A
#
# COMPACT_ATOMS: atom_id res chain seq x y z
N GLY A 1 3.74 -1.35 1.79
CA GLY A 1 4.77 -2.04 1.22
C GLY A 1 5.89 -1.26 0.57
N PHE A 2 6.87 -1.99 0.15
CA PHE A 2 8.10 -1.48 -0.45
C PHE A 2 7.96 -1.33 -1.98
N VAL A 3 6.96 -0.57 -2.44
CA VAL A 3 6.68 -0.40 -3.87
C VAL A 3 7.43 0.79 -4.43
N ASN A 4 8.22 0.56 -5.48
CA ASN A 4 8.79 1.63 -6.29
C ASN A 4 7.71 2.11 -7.28
N VAL A 5 7.03 3.20 -6.93
CA VAL A 5 5.86 3.71 -7.67
C VAL A 5 6.17 4.00 -9.14
N PRO A 6 7.24 4.72 -9.51
CA PRO A 6 7.56 4.97 -10.91
C PRO A 6 7.82 3.72 -11.74
N ARG A 7 8.35 2.67 -11.12
CA ARG A 7 8.62 1.38 -11.79
C ARG A 7 7.43 0.41 -11.74
N ILE A 8 6.41 0.71 -10.94
CA ILE A 8 5.25 -0.17 -10.69
C ILE A 8 5.71 -1.56 -10.21
N LYS A 9 6.78 -1.61 -9.41
CA LYS A 9 7.42 -2.84 -8.95
C LYS A 9 7.73 -2.76 -7.46
N GLY A 10 7.50 -3.86 -6.75
CA GLY A 10 7.79 -3.96 -5.32
C GLY A 10 8.11 -5.37 -4.85
N ASN A 11 7.86 -6.39 -5.69
CA ASN A 11 8.05 -7.80 -5.28
C ASN A 11 9.49 -8.09 -4.85
N HIS A 12 10.48 -7.59 -5.58
CA HIS A 12 11.89 -7.77 -5.22
C HIS A 12 12.22 -7.12 -3.87
N ASN A 13 11.73 -5.91 -3.61
CA ASN A 13 11.92 -5.24 -2.32
C ASN A 13 11.18 -5.97 -1.18
N ALA A 14 10.00 -6.51 -1.45
CA ALA A 14 9.25 -7.31 -0.50
C ALA A 14 9.99 -8.61 -0.14
N ILE A 15 10.54 -9.30 -1.14
CA ILE A 15 11.33 -10.53 -0.92
C ILE A 15 12.58 -10.22 -0.08
N ILE A 16 13.35 -9.20 -0.47
CA ILE A 16 14.57 -8.81 0.27
C ILE A 16 14.21 -8.43 1.70
N SER A 17 13.17 -7.62 1.89
CA SER A 17 12.76 -7.23 3.24
C SER A 17 12.30 -8.42 4.10
N GLY A 18 11.67 -9.41 3.49
CA GLY A 18 11.28 -10.65 4.16
C GLY A 18 12.50 -11.49 4.59
N ILE A 19 13.51 -11.58 3.73
CA ILE A 19 14.77 -12.27 4.06
C ILE A 19 15.46 -11.57 5.23
N GLU A 20 15.62 -10.25 5.16
CA GLU A 20 16.28 -9.48 6.24
C GLU A 20 15.52 -9.56 7.57
N ALA A 21 14.17 -9.59 7.50
CA ALA A 21 13.34 -9.77 8.69
C ALA A 21 13.53 -11.17 9.32
N ALA A 22 13.56 -12.22 8.49
CA ALA A 22 13.77 -13.58 8.95
C ALA A 22 15.15 -13.76 9.59
N GLU A 23 16.20 -13.22 8.97
CA GLU A 23 17.55 -13.26 9.52
C GLU A 23 17.67 -12.49 10.85
N ALA A 24 17.06 -11.30 10.93
CA ALA A 24 17.06 -10.52 12.17
C ALA A 24 16.32 -11.24 13.30
N ALA A 25 15.17 -11.85 13.00
CA ALA A 25 14.40 -12.63 13.95
C ALA A 25 15.17 -13.88 14.42
N TYR A 26 15.77 -14.61 13.49
CA TYR A 26 16.61 -15.78 13.80
C TYR A 26 17.78 -15.41 14.72
N PHE A 27 18.48 -14.32 14.41
CA PHE A 27 19.57 -13.82 15.24
C PHE A 27 19.09 -13.45 16.65
N ALA A 28 17.96 -12.73 16.77
CA ALA A 28 17.40 -12.35 18.07
C ALA A 28 17.04 -13.56 18.91
N LEU A 29 16.35 -14.55 18.33
CA LEU A 29 15.94 -15.78 19.04
C LEU A 29 17.13 -16.60 19.50
N ASN A 30 18.18 -16.76 18.68
CA ASN A 30 19.39 -17.48 19.06
C ASN A 30 20.18 -16.78 20.18
N ASN A 31 19.99 -15.48 20.38
CA ASN A 31 20.57 -14.73 21.48
C ASN A 31 19.62 -14.59 22.69
N GLY A 32 18.54 -15.39 22.73
CA GLY A 32 17.59 -15.40 23.84
C GLY A 32 16.72 -14.13 23.94
N ARG A 33 16.69 -13.34 22.90
CA ARG A 33 15.84 -12.12 22.82
C ARG A 33 14.44 -12.48 22.34
N SER A 34 13.43 -11.98 23.03
CA SER A 34 12.02 -12.13 22.65
C SER A 34 11.24 -10.86 22.98
N ASN A 35 10.19 -10.58 22.22
CA ASN A 35 9.28 -9.44 22.41
C ASN A 35 9.99 -8.06 22.41
N ASP A 36 11.05 -7.90 21.61
CA ASP A 36 11.78 -6.65 21.47
C ASP A 36 11.75 -6.11 20.03
N SER A 37 12.28 -4.91 19.83
CA SER A 37 12.42 -4.31 18.49
C SER A 37 13.65 -4.85 17.79
N LEU A 38 13.49 -5.29 16.53
CA LEU A 38 14.58 -5.80 15.71
C LEU A 38 15.34 -4.65 15.03
N VAL A 39 16.20 -3.96 15.79
CA VAL A 39 17.03 -2.84 15.29
C VAL A 39 17.95 -3.26 14.16
N GLU A 40 18.38 -4.52 14.17
CA GLU A 40 19.20 -5.13 13.11
C GLU A 40 18.47 -5.10 11.77
N TYR A 41 17.17 -5.40 11.76
CA TYR A 41 16.34 -5.32 10.56
C TYR A 41 16.28 -3.90 10.01
N GLU A 42 15.98 -2.92 10.86
CA GLU A 42 15.94 -1.52 10.47
C GLU A 42 17.26 -1.06 9.83
N ASN A 43 18.38 -1.37 10.49
CA ASN A 43 19.71 -1.03 10.01
C ASN A 43 20.03 -1.66 8.63
N LYS A 44 19.65 -2.92 8.42
CA LYS A 44 19.85 -3.62 7.15
C LYS A 44 19.01 -3.01 6.03
N ILE A 45 17.73 -2.70 6.31
CA ILE A 45 16.85 -2.03 5.33
C ILE A 45 17.39 -0.65 4.96
N MET A 46 17.77 0.17 5.95
CA MET A 46 18.23 1.56 5.72
C MET A 46 19.58 1.65 5.00
N LYS A 47 20.42 0.65 5.09
CA LYS A 47 21.73 0.57 4.40
C LYS A 47 21.70 -0.30 3.14
N GLY A 48 20.64 -1.09 2.98
CA GLY A 48 20.52 -2.13 1.97
C GLY A 48 19.91 -1.66 0.64
N PRO A 49 19.75 -2.59 -0.30
CA PRO A 49 19.24 -2.32 -1.64
C PRO A 49 17.79 -1.81 -1.66
N VAL A 50 16.98 -2.17 -0.67
CA VAL A 50 15.60 -1.66 -0.56
C VAL A 50 15.59 -0.14 -0.41
N PHE A 51 16.39 0.40 0.50
CA PHE A 51 16.49 1.84 0.69
C PHE A 51 17.09 2.54 -0.54
N GLN A 52 18.10 1.94 -1.16
CA GLN A 52 18.75 2.48 -2.37
C GLN A 52 17.77 2.56 -3.55
N ASP A 53 16.86 1.59 -3.70
CA ASP A 53 15.83 1.61 -4.74
C ASP A 53 14.70 2.62 -4.45
N LEU A 54 14.29 2.77 -3.19
CA LEU A 54 13.13 3.57 -2.81
C LEU A 54 13.45 5.02 -2.47
N SER A 55 14.64 5.30 -1.93
CA SER A 55 15.02 6.63 -1.50
C SER A 55 14.97 7.69 -2.61
N PRO A 56 15.48 7.43 -3.84
CA PRO A 56 15.42 8.42 -4.92
C PRO A 56 14.00 8.76 -5.37
N VAL A 57 13.06 7.83 -5.24
CA VAL A 57 11.68 7.96 -5.76
C VAL A 57 10.65 8.39 -4.70
N ARG A 58 11.06 8.60 -3.47
CA ARG A 58 10.17 8.83 -2.32
C ARG A 58 9.21 10.02 -2.47
N ASN A 59 9.59 11.03 -3.26
CA ASN A 59 8.79 12.25 -3.44
C ASN A 59 7.82 12.21 -4.62
N VAL A 60 7.89 11.20 -5.48
CA VAL A 60 7.07 11.14 -6.71
C VAL A 60 5.58 11.12 -6.38
N LYS A 61 5.15 10.22 -5.48
CA LYS A 61 3.74 10.14 -5.08
C LYS A 61 3.27 11.37 -4.29
N PRO A 62 4.01 11.90 -3.30
CA PRO A 62 3.69 13.18 -2.64
C PRO A 62 3.56 14.37 -3.59
N LEU A 63 4.47 14.51 -4.55
CA LEU A 63 4.38 15.59 -5.57
C LEU A 63 3.16 15.42 -6.45
N TRP A 64 2.88 14.20 -6.90
CA TRP A 64 1.70 13.91 -7.69
C TRP A 64 0.40 14.22 -6.91
N SER A 65 0.30 13.80 -5.66
CA SER A 65 -0.90 14.06 -4.85
C SER A 65 -1.14 15.55 -4.53
N ARG A 66 -0.07 16.37 -4.51
CA ARG A 66 -0.15 17.80 -4.22
C ARG A 66 -0.40 18.67 -5.45
N LEU A 67 0.19 18.31 -6.57
CA LEU A 67 0.29 19.16 -7.76
C LEU A 67 -0.46 18.59 -8.99
N GLY A 68 -1.09 17.42 -8.83
CA GLY A 68 -1.77 16.73 -9.92
C GLY A 68 -0.82 16.03 -10.88
N LEU A 69 -1.38 15.52 -11.97
CA LEU A 69 -0.69 14.61 -12.88
C LEU A 69 0.53 15.27 -13.55
N PHE A 70 0.34 16.39 -14.26
CA PHE A 70 1.39 16.97 -15.10
C PHE A 70 2.53 17.57 -14.26
N LEU A 71 2.24 18.52 -13.39
CA LEU A 71 3.26 19.17 -12.56
C LEU A 71 3.89 18.21 -11.57
N GLY A 72 3.09 17.31 -10.99
CA GLY A 72 3.60 16.33 -10.03
C GLY A 72 4.57 15.34 -10.65
N ILE A 73 4.28 14.83 -11.86
CA ILE A 73 5.18 13.92 -12.58
C ILE A 73 6.44 14.64 -13.02
N THR A 74 6.32 15.84 -13.58
CA THR A 74 7.48 16.63 -14.07
C THR A 74 8.44 16.94 -12.93
N LEU A 75 7.95 17.50 -11.82
CA LEU A 75 8.80 17.80 -10.67
C LEU A 75 9.31 16.53 -9.97
N GLY A 76 8.52 15.45 -9.96
CA GLY A 76 8.96 14.15 -9.49
C GLY A 76 10.11 13.57 -10.30
N ALA A 77 10.06 13.70 -11.63
CA ALA A 77 11.12 13.27 -12.52
C ALA A 77 12.41 14.08 -12.30
N ILE A 78 12.29 15.40 -12.13
CA ILE A 78 13.43 16.28 -11.83
C ILE A 78 14.05 15.89 -10.47
N ASP A 79 13.23 15.67 -9.43
CA ASP A 79 13.71 15.27 -8.10
C ASP A 79 14.42 13.91 -8.14
N MET A 80 13.87 12.93 -8.87
CA MET A 80 14.49 11.63 -9.08
C MET A 80 15.84 11.74 -9.83
N TRP A 81 15.87 12.52 -10.89
CA TRP A 81 17.09 12.74 -11.66
C TRP A 81 18.17 13.41 -10.80
N PHE A 82 17.79 14.43 -10.03
CA PHE A 82 18.69 15.09 -9.10
C PHE A 82 19.20 14.11 -8.03
N ALA A 83 18.32 13.28 -7.47
CA ALA A 83 18.69 12.27 -6.49
C ALA A 83 19.65 11.20 -7.05
N SER A 84 19.51 10.85 -8.33
CA SER A 84 20.39 9.87 -8.99
C SER A 84 21.81 10.40 -9.21
N ILE A 85 21.99 11.72 -9.38
CA ILE A 85 23.29 12.35 -9.59
C ILE A 85 23.96 12.73 -8.27
N PHE A 86 23.21 13.34 -7.37
CA PHE A 86 23.74 13.94 -6.14
C PHE A 86 23.52 13.10 -4.88
N GLY A 87 22.85 11.95 -4.98
CA GLY A 87 22.51 11.07 -3.86
C GLY A 87 21.52 11.67 -2.87
N LYS A 88 20.90 12.82 -3.17
CA LYS A 88 19.95 13.53 -2.31
C LYS A 88 18.79 14.07 -3.13
N ASN A 89 17.58 13.96 -2.60
CA ASN A 89 16.39 14.56 -3.19
C ASN A 89 16.41 16.09 -3.05
N LEU A 90 15.97 16.80 -4.08
CA LEU A 90 15.93 18.27 -4.15
C LEU A 90 14.98 18.84 -3.06
N PHE A 91 13.86 18.19 -2.85
CA PHE A 91 12.81 18.62 -1.90
C PHE A 91 12.91 17.95 -0.52
N GLY A 92 14.01 17.27 -0.21
CA GLY A 92 14.13 16.47 1.02
C GLY A 92 13.16 15.30 1.04
N THR A 93 12.34 15.16 2.11
CA THR A 93 11.29 14.15 2.20
C THR A 93 9.94 14.85 2.34
N LEU A 94 9.08 14.65 1.35
CA LEU A 94 7.74 15.21 1.31
C LEU A 94 6.73 14.23 1.88
N ASN A 95 5.71 14.75 2.56
CA ASN A 95 4.55 13.99 3.01
C ASN A 95 3.36 14.23 2.09
N HIS A 96 2.39 13.30 2.07
CA HIS A 96 1.09 13.54 1.44
C HIS A 96 0.38 14.72 2.09
N LYS A 97 -0.38 15.47 1.28
CA LYS A 97 -1.13 16.63 1.77
C LYS A 97 -2.29 16.18 2.67
N TYR A 98 -2.94 15.10 2.30
CA TYR A 98 -4.09 14.53 2.99
C TYR A 98 -3.93 13.01 3.11
N PRO A 99 -4.49 12.37 4.14
CA PRO A 99 -4.58 10.93 4.21
C PRO A 99 -5.50 10.38 3.10
N ASP A 100 -5.21 9.19 2.60
CA ASP A 100 -5.90 8.61 1.44
C ASP A 100 -7.43 8.51 1.64
N HIS A 101 -7.89 8.17 2.84
CA HIS A 101 -9.33 8.09 3.15
C HIS A 101 -10.06 9.43 3.01
N SER A 102 -9.38 10.57 3.16
CA SER A 102 -9.99 11.89 3.02
C SER A 102 -10.23 12.30 1.56
N SER A 103 -9.73 11.53 0.60
CA SER A 103 -9.95 11.75 -0.83
C SER A 103 -11.16 11.01 -1.39
N LEU A 104 -11.88 10.24 -0.55
CA LEU A 104 -13.15 9.64 -0.94
C LEU A 104 -14.19 10.72 -1.27
N GLU A 105 -14.81 10.57 -2.44
CA GLU A 105 -15.90 11.45 -2.84
C GLU A 105 -17.22 10.96 -2.24
N SER A 106 -18.08 11.91 -1.86
CA SER A 106 -19.44 11.60 -1.40
C SER A 106 -20.24 10.91 -2.50
N VAL A 107 -21.09 9.96 -2.12
CA VAL A 107 -22.00 9.26 -3.04
C VAL A 107 -22.87 10.23 -3.84
N SER A 108 -23.27 11.36 -3.25
CA SER A 108 -24.07 12.39 -3.92
C SER A 108 -23.36 13.11 -5.08
N LYS A 109 -22.01 13.06 -5.11
CA LYS A 109 -21.19 13.65 -6.18
C LYS A 109 -20.71 12.60 -7.18
N SER A 110 -20.84 11.33 -6.84
CA SER A 110 -20.36 10.21 -7.65
C SER A 110 -21.44 9.79 -8.66
N LYS A 111 -21.00 9.40 -9.86
CA LYS A 111 -21.92 8.84 -10.88
C LYS A 111 -22.13 7.35 -10.62
N VAL A 112 -23.36 6.90 -10.75
CA VAL A 112 -23.67 5.47 -10.72
C VAL A 112 -23.02 4.81 -11.92
N ILE A 113 -22.19 3.79 -11.69
CA ILE A 113 -21.59 3.00 -12.74
C ILE A 113 -22.41 1.72 -12.90
N ASN A 114 -23.02 1.56 -14.06
CA ASN A 114 -23.71 0.31 -14.41
C ASN A 114 -22.70 -0.66 -15.03
N TYR A 115 -22.28 -1.65 -14.26
CA TYR A 115 -21.42 -2.72 -14.75
C TYR A 115 -22.25 -3.72 -15.57
N PRO A 116 -21.72 -4.24 -16.70
CA PRO A 116 -22.37 -5.32 -17.41
C PRO A 116 -22.50 -6.55 -16.50
N LYS A 117 -23.59 -7.27 -16.63
CA LYS A 117 -23.76 -8.54 -15.91
C LYS A 117 -22.70 -9.54 -16.34
N ALA A 118 -22.26 -10.37 -15.40
CA ALA A 118 -21.37 -11.49 -15.70
C ALA A 118 -22.03 -12.44 -16.69
N ASP A 119 -21.27 -12.94 -17.67
CA ASP A 119 -21.75 -13.86 -18.72
C ASP A 119 -21.64 -15.34 -18.33
N GLY A 120 -21.02 -15.65 -17.20
CA GLY A 120 -20.79 -17.01 -16.72
C GLY A 120 -19.77 -17.81 -17.53
N LYS A 121 -19.06 -17.19 -18.48
CA LYS A 121 -18.05 -17.84 -19.35
C LYS A 121 -16.66 -17.22 -19.19
N ILE A 122 -16.57 -15.91 -19.35
CA ILE A 122 -15.33 -15.14 -19.22
C ILE A 122 -15.36 -14.32 -17.93
N SER A 123 -16.53 -13.81 -17.56
CA SER A 123 -16.76 -13.04 -16.34
C SER A 123 -17.79 -13.77 -15.46
N PHE A 124 -17.56 -13.76 -14.16
CA PHE A 124 -18.37 -14.47 -13.17
C PHE A 124 -18.84 -13.51 -12.08
N GLU A 125 -19.95 -13.83 -11.44
CA GLU A 125 -20.43 -13.12 -10.25
C GLU A 125 -19.39 -13.22 -9.12
N ARG A 126 -19.39 -12.23 -8.21
CA ARG A 126 -18.39 -12.18 -7.13
C ARG A 126 -18.34 -13.43 -6.28
N LEU A 127 -19.49 -13.99 -5.94
CA LEU A 127 -19.56 -15.22 -5.15
C LEU A 127 -18.95 -16.41 -5.87
N ASP A 128 -19.20 -16.53 -7.19
CA ASP A 128 -18.60 -17.57 -8.02
C ASP A 128 -17.08 -17.40 -8.07
N ASN A 129 -16.59 -16.14 -8.24
CA ASN A 129 -15.16 -15.86 -8.25
C ASN A 129 -14.48 -16.24 -6.92
N VAL A 130 -15.12 -15.97 -5.79
CA VAL A 130 -14.61 -16.39 -4.47
C VAL A 130 -14.56 -17.92 -4.37
N SER A 131 -15.63 -18.60 -4.79
CA SER A 131 -15.69 -20.06 -4.80
C SER A 131 -14.60 -20.67 -5.69
N PHE A 132 -14.46 -20.19 -6.92
CA PHE A 132 -13.47 -20.69 -7.88
C PHE A 132 -12.02 -20.36 -7.52
N SER A 133 -11.79 -19.34 -6.67
CA SER A 133 -10.43 -18.99 -6.21
C SER A 133 -9.79 -20.09 -5.37
N GLY A 134 -10.55 -21.02 -4.84
CA GLY A 134 -10.09 -22.05 -3.93
C GLY A 134 -9.63 -21.51 -2.56
N THR A 135 -9.91 -20.24 -2.25
CA THR A 135 -9.56 -19.63 -0.97
C THR A 135 -10.36 -20.31 0.14
N SER A 136 -9.66 -20.88 1.10
CA SER A 136 -10.25 -21.55 2.28
C SER A 136 -9.57 -21.06 3.54
N HIS A 137 -10.37 -20.76 4.53
CA HIS A 137 -9.92 -20.37 5.87
C HIS A 137 -10.49 -21.34 6.89
N SER A 138 -9.80 -21.54 8.02
CA SER A 138 -10.32 -22.33 9.13
C SER A 138 -11.53 -21.63 9.76
N ASP A 139 -12.57 -22.37 10.10
CA ASP A 139 -13.81 -21.80 10.69
C ASP A 139 -13.57 -20.99 11.97
N GLY A 140 -12.59 -21.39 12.77
CA GLY A 140 -12.19 -20.69 13.99
C GLY A 140 -11.08 -19.63 13.81
N GLN A 141 -10.69 -19.30 12.57
CA GLN A 141 -9.65 -18.31 12.34
C GLN A 141 -10.15 -16.91 12.71
N GLU A 142 -9.46 -16.28 13.65
CA GLU A 142 -9.74 -14.88 13.98
C GLU A 142 -9.45 -13.94 12.80
N CYS A 143 -10.34 -12.96 12.60
CA CYS A 143 -10.06 -11.87 11.65
C CYS A 143 -8.89 -11.04 12.14
N HIS A 144 -7.85 -10.91 11.30
CA HIS A 144 -6.67 -10.07 11.59
C HIS A 144 -6.94 -8.58 11.45
N LEU A 145 -7.98 -8.20 10.73
CA LEU A 145 -8.48 -6.83 10.66
C LEU A 145 -9.73 -6.72 11.53
N LYS A 146 -9.67 -5.85 12.53
CA LYS A 146 -10.80 -5.60 13.44
C LYS A 146 -11.22 -4.14 13.34
N LEU A 147 -12.51 -3.88 13.29
CA LEU A 147 -13.05 -2.53 13.36
C LEU A 147 -12.91 -1.99 14.78
N LYS A 148 -12.58 -0.71 14.92
CA LYS A 148 -12.62 -0.04 16.23
C LYS A 148 -14.05 0.22 16.69
N ASP A 149 -14.97 0.40 15.75
CA ASP A 149 -16.39 0.62 15.96
C ASP A 149 -17.16 -0.05 14.83
N ASP A 150 -17.88 -1.12 15.16
CA ASP A 150 -18.65 -1.93 14.21
C ASP A 150 -19.86 -1.20 13.62
N THR A 151 -20.20 -0.04 14.16
CA THR A 151 -21.31 0.78 13.64
C THR A 151 -20.91 1.70 12.49
N VAL A 152 -19.61 1.98 12.30
CA VAL A 152 -19.08 2.89 11.26
C VAL A 152 -19.51 2.50 9.86
N PRO A 153 -19.47 1.22 9.44
CA PRO A 153 -19.89 0.84 8.10
C PRO A 153 -21.34 1.26 7.79
N ILE A 154 -22.24 1.08 8.71
CA ILE A 154 -23.67 1.34 8.50
C ILE A 154 -24.01 2.80 8.78
N LYS A 155 -23.53 3.37 9.89
CA LYS A 155 -23.94 4.72 10.31
C LYS A 155 -23.21 5.84 9.56
N PHE A 156 -21.99 5.59 9.12
CA PHE A 156 -21.17 6.61 8.48
C PHE A 156 -20.84 6.30 7.02
N ASN A 157 -20.28 5.10 6.72
CA ASN A 157 -19.81 4.81 5.37
C ASN A 157 -20.98 4.68 4.39
N LEU A 158 -22.01 3.92 4.74
CA LEU A 158 -23.16 3.68 3.85
C LEU A 158 -23.84 4.98 3.40
N PRO A 159 -24.26 5.91 4.26
CA PRO A 159 -24.93 7.14 3.83
C PRO A 159 -24.01 8.12 3.11
N ASN A 160 -22.73 8.13 3.40
CA ASN A 160 -21.78 9.08 2.81
C ASN A 160 -21.11 8.57 1.55
N PHE A 161 -20.78 7.27 1.46
CA PHE A 161 -19.93 6.68 0.43
C PHE A 161 -20.52 5.43 -0.22
N ASP A 162 -21.74 5.00 0.15
CA ASP A 162 -22.42 3.81 -0.39
C ASP A 162 -21.60 2.52 -0.19
N GLU A 163 -20.95 2.39 0.98
CA GLU A 163 -20.13 1.23 1.37
C GLU A 163 -19.14 0.76 0.29
N PRO A 164 -18.14 1.57 -0.05
CA PRO A 164 -17.20 1.23 -1.13
C PRO A 164 -16.46 -0.09 -0.86
N ALA A 165 -16.25 -0.46 0.41
CA ALA A 165 -15.58 -1.70 0.79
C ALA A 165 -16.34 -2.97 0.38
N GLN A 166 -17.65 -2.89 0.11
CA GLN A 166 -18.42 -4.03 -0.38
C GLN A 166 -18.31 -4.23 -1.89
N ARG A 167 -17.72 -3.28 -2.60
CA ARG A 167 -17.64 -3.31 -4.07
C ARG A 167 -16.32 -3.85 -4.61
N TYR A 168 -15.33 -4.01 -3.75
CA TYR A 168 -13.96 -4.41 -4.12
C TYR A 168 -13.48 -5.57 -3.29
#